data_9d001762a4900cc949104345328148e0
#
_entry.id   9d001762a4900cc949104345328148e0
#
_cell.length_a   1.000
_cell.length_b   1.000
_cell.length_c   1.000
_cell.angle_alpha   90.00
_cell.angle_beta   90.00
_cell.angle_gamma   90.00
#
_symmetry.space_group_name_H-M   'P 1'
#
loop_
_entity.id
_entity.type
_entity.pdbx_description
1 polymer ?
#
loop_
_entity_poly.entity_id
_entity_poly.type
_entity_poly.pdbx_seq_one_letter_code
_entity_poly.pdbx_strand_id
1 'polypeptide(L)'
;MSGINRFFFKNQEENAAVVRLYGVEKKNPPGRREWVAAMKKRLMVSLAVLMALWGGQALAQSAVVNNGSDPNSRLNMRDQPSRDASAVGQFYTGTPVEIVADAGDGWSQVTIGGGVNSLSGYMMTRYLAEDASAVQDMTKEMQVVSPYGTQSVVVRNTPSNSYDAVAMAEVGDEVRVIGTKGDYYYVLLSDGSVGCLSTSEAN
;
A
#
# COMPACT_ATOMS: atom_id res chain seq x y z
N MET A 1 -60.25 15.49 54.50
CA MET A 1 -58.97 14.83 54.30
C MET A 1 -59.20 13.32 54.10
N SER A 2 -59.79 12.84 53.00
CA SER A 2 -59.95 11.40 52.78
C SER A 2 -59.94 10.95 51.29
N GLY A 3 -59.55 11.80 50.40
CA GLY A 3 -59.54 11.48 48.95
C GLY A 3 -58.21 11.03 48.33
N ILE A 4 -57.08 11.36 48.92
CA ILE A 4 -55.77 11.16 48.31
C ILE A 4 -55.22 9.74 48.54
N ASN A 5 -55.54 9.11 49.64
CA ASN A 5 -55.05 7.75 49.95
C ASN A 5 -55.71 6.62 49.14
N ARG A 6 -56.91 6.81 48.58
CA ARG A 6 -57.59 5.77 47.76
C ARG A 6 -57.03 5.67 46.34
N PHE A 7 -56.46 6.75 45.80
CA PHE A 7 -55.86 6.75 44.45
C PHE A 7 -54.49 6.07 44.42
N PHE A 8 -53.70 6.21 45.48
CA PHE A 8 -52.35 5.62 45.55
C PHE A 8 -52.38 4.10 45.69
N PHE A 9 -53.34 3.55 46.41
CA PHE A 9 -53.45 2.10 46.58
C PHE A 9 -54.00 1.39 45.35
N LYS A 10 -54.86 2.02 44.56
CA LYS A 10 -55.44 1.44 43.36
C LYS A 10 -54.39 1.26 42.25
N ASN A 11 -53.44 2.18 42.11
CA ASN A 11 -52.33 2.09 41.15
C ASN A 11 -51.29 1.01 41.52
N GLN A 12 -51.19 0.63 42.78
CA GLN A 12 -50.26 -0.43 43.22
C GLN A 12 -50.79 -1.83 42.85
N GLU A 13 -52.10 -2.06 43.00
CA GLU A 13 -52.71 -3.35 42.66
C GLU A 13 -52.79 -3.59 41.13
N GLU A 14 -53.06 -2.57 40.34
CA GLU A 14 -53.05 -2.67 38.87
C GLU A 14 -51.66 -2.95 38.34
N ASN A 15 -50.61 -2.32 38.88
CA ASN A 15 -49.23 -2.60 38.49
C ASN A 15 -48.74 -4.00 38.90
N ALA A 16 -49.27 -4.54 40.00
CA ALA A 16 -48.95 -5.90 40.42
C ALA A 16 -49.61 -6.96 39.53
N ALA A 17 -50.82 -6.68 39.02
CA ALA A 17 -51.51 -7.54 38.07
C ALA A 17 -50.85 -7.59 36.68
N VAL A 18 -50.38 -6.47 36.19
CA VAL A 18 -49.64 -6.37 34.90
C VAL A 18 -48.33 -7.14 34.95
N VAL A 19 -47.57 -7.06 36.06
CA VAL A 19 -46.30 -7.78 36.22
C VAL A 19 -46.50 -9.30 36.25
N ARG A 20 -47.68 -9.80 36.76
CA ARG A 20 -48.02 -11.23 36.73
C ARG A 20 -48.40 -11.75 35.34
N LEU A 21 -49.04 -10.91 34.52
CA LEU A 21 -49.51 -11.29 33.18
C LEU A 21 -48.42 -11.35 32.13
N TYR A 22 -47.34 -10.56 32.28
CA TYR A 22 -46.27 -10.46 31.28
C TYR A 22 -44.93 -11.08 31.70
N GLY A 23 -44.82 -11.73 32.87
CA GLY A 23 -43.59 -12.44 33.29
C GLY A 23 -42.34 -11.57 33.37
N VAL A 24 -42.49 -10.26 33.55
CA VAL A 24 -41.36 -9.31 33.62
C VAL A 24 -40.78 -9.41 35.04
N GLU A 25 -39.80 -10.27 35.20
CA GLU A 25 -38.99 -10.35 36.42
C GLU A 25 -38.24 -9.03 36.60
N LYS A 26 -38.56 -8.27 37.64
CA LYS A 26 -37.79 -7.05 38.00
C LYS A 26 -36.39 -7.48 38.43
N LYS A 27 -35.44 -7.57 37.48
CA LYS A 27 -34.04 -7.63 37.84
C LYS A 27 -33.66 -6.34 38.57
N ASN A 28 -33.24 -6.46 39.81
CA ASN A 28 -32.67 -5.31 40.53
C ASN A 28 -31.54 -4.69 39.68
N PRO A 29 -31.49 -3.36 39.57
CA PRO A 29 -30.41 -2.71 38.85
C PRO A 29 -29.09 -3.10 39.51
N PRO A 30 -28.05 -3.38 38.69
CA PRO A 30 -26.72 -3.77 39.21
C PRO A 30 -26.17 -2.69 40.14
N GLY A 31 -25.57 -3.11 41.24
CA GLY A 31 -25.00 -2.20 42.22
C GLY A 31 -23.91 -1.28 41.60
N ARG A 32 -23.70 -0.13 42.23
CA ARG A 32 -22.73 0.89 41.75
C ARG A 32 -21.37 0.30 41.40
N ARG A 33 -20.92 -0.73 42.12
CA ARG A 33 -19.63 -1.43 41.84
C ARG A 33 -19.69 -2.25 40.55
N GLU A 34 -20.81 -2.86 40.23
CA GLU A 34 -21.01 -3.63 39.02
C GLU A 34 -21.10 -2.73 37.77
N TRP A 35 -21.75 -1.57 37.90
CA TRP A 35 -21.76 -0.54 36.83
C TRP A 35 -20.35 -0.05 36.49
N VAL A 36 -19.52 0.22 37.51
CA VAL A 36 -18.14 0.67 37.33
C VAL A 36 -17.28 -0.42 36.68
N ALA A 37 -17.46 -1.68 37.06
CA ALA A 37 -16.75 -2.82 36.44
C ALA A 37 -17.17 -3.03 34.97
N ALA A 38 -18.47 -2.94 34.68
CA ALA A 38 -18.99 -3.05 33.32
C ALA A 38 -18.54 -1.89 32.42
N MET A 39 -18.48 -0.66 32.95
CA MET A 39 -17.93 0.49 32.22
C MET A 39 -16.43 0.34 31.95
N LYS A 40 -15.63 -0.10 32.93
CA LYS A 40 -14.19 -0.35 32.71
C LYS A 40 -13.96 -1.42 31.66
N LYS A 41 -14.73 -2.51 31.67
CA LYS A 41 -14.63 -3.58 30.67
C LYS A 41 -15.01 -3.09 29.26
N ARG A 42 -16.06 -2.27 29.14
CA ARG A 42 -16.47 -1.68 27.86
C ARG A 42 -15.45 -0.64 27.36
N LEU A 43 -14.86 0.17 28.26
CA LEU A 43 -13.83 1.14 27.92
C LEU A 43 -12.55 0.44 27.44
N MET A 44 -12.13 -0.65 28.11
CA MET A 44 -10.98 -1.44 27.69
C MET A 44 -11.16 -2.09 26.32
N VAL A 45 -12.34 -2.64 26.03
CA VAL A 45 -12.66 -3.23 24.73
C VAL A 45 -12.69 -2.15 23.62
N SER A 46 -13.28 -0.98 23.93
CA SER A 46 -13.30 0.15 23.00
C SER A 46 -11.89 0.70 22.69
N LEU A 47 -11.03 0.77 23.71
CA LEU A 47 -9.64 1.22 23.56
C LEU A 47 -8.80 0.21 22.74
N ALA A 48 -9.01 -1.11 22.96
CA ALA A 48 -8.35 -2.15 22.18
C ALA A 48 -8.79 -2.16 20.71
N VAL A 49 -10.08 -1.91 20.44
CA VAL A 49 -10.61 -1.79 19.06
C VAL A 49 -10.10 -0.50 18.40
N LEU A 50 -9.96 0.61 19.14
CA LEU A 50 -9.38 1.84 18.60
C LEU A 50 -7.89 1.68 18.27
N MET A 51 -7.13 0.95 19.11
CA MET A 51 -5.71 0.66 18.79
C MET A 51 -5.54 -0.32 17.62
N ALA A 52 -6.50 -1.21 17.39
CA ALA A 52 -6.50 -2.11 16.23
C ALA A 52 -6.88 -1.39 14.93
N LEU A 53 -7.59 -0.25 15.01
CA LEU A 53 -7.91 0.63 13.87
C LEU A 53 -6.79 1.64 13.56
N TRP A 54 -5.87 1.87 14.47
CA TRP A 54 -4.58 2.47 14.19
C TRP A 54 -3.63 1.37 13.71
N GLY A 55 -4.05 0.63 12.68
CA GLY A 55 -3.16 -0.18 11.88
C GLY A 55 -2.02 0.72 11.48
N GLY A 56 -0.80 0.42 11.95
CA GLY A 56 0.37 1.21 11.66
C GLY A 56 0.38 1.50 10.17
N GLN A 57 0.31 2.76 9.82
CA GLN A 57 0.69 3.22 8.49
C GLN A 57 2.13 2.72 8.37
N ALA A 58 2.34 1.65 7.65
CA ALA A 58 3.67 1.27 7.24
C ALA A 58 4.16 2.48 6.45
N LEU A 59 5.01 3.31 7.06
CA LEU A 59 5.66 4.39 6.37
C LEU A 59 6.46 3.70 5.26
N ALA A 60 6.15 4.05 4.02
CA ALA A 60 6.93 3.56 2.90
C ALA A 60 8.39 3.93 3.15
N GLN A 61 9.25 2.93 3.18
CA GLN A 61 10.67 3.10 3.46
C GLN A 61 11.41 3.19 2.14
N SER A 62 12.10 4.31 1.94
CA SER A 62 12.93 4.51 0.75
C SER A 62 14.13 3.56 0.77
N ALA A 63 14.38 2.93 -0.35
CA ALA A 63 15.51 2.03 -0.56
C ALA A 63 15.95 2.09 -2.03
N VAL A 64 17.05 1.43 -2.34
CA VAL A 64 17.52 1.21 -3.71
C VAL A 64 17.81 -0.26 -3.95
N VAL A 65 17.67 -0.70 -5.19
CA VAL A 65 18.14 -2.02 -5.61
C VAL A 65 19.63 -2.12 -5.43
N ASN A 66 20.12 -3.20 -4.80
CA ASN A 66 21.55 -3.52 -4.61
C ASN A 66 21.81 -4.98 -4.98
N ASN A 67 22.01 -5.25 -6.24
CA ASN A 67 22.31 -6.59 -6.76
C ASN A 67 23.80 -6.77 -7.14
N GLY A 68 24.67 -6.03 -6.46
CA GLY A 68 26.13 -6.05 -6.67
C GLY A 68 26.61 -4.98 -7.64
N SER A 69 27.91 -5.05 -7.97
CA SER A 69 28.63 -4.05 -8.77
C SER A 69 28.80 -4.40 -10.26
N ASP A 70 28.16 -5.47 -10.73
CA ASP A 70 28.12 -5.78 -12.16
C ASP A 70 27.08 -4.91 -12.86
N PRO A 71 27.46 -4.05 -13.83
CA PRO A 71 26.55 -3.15 -14.54
C PRO A 71 25.48 -3.88 -15.37
N ASN A 72 25.67 -5.17 -15.62
CA ASN A 72 24.70 -6.01 -16.31
C ASN A 72 23.81 -6.81 -15.35
N SER A 73 24.13 -6.79 -14.06
CA SER A 73 23.32 -7.48 -13.06
C SER A 73 22.01 -6.74 -12.81
N ARG A 74 20.92 -7.48 -12.78
CA ARG A 74 19.56 -6.95 -12.59
C ARG A 74 18.79 -7.80 -11.59
N LEU A 75 18.00 -7.14 -10.75
CA LEU A 75 17.09 -7.79 -9.81
C LEU A 75 15.71 -7.95 -10.44
N ASN A 76 15.14 -9.15 -10.35
CA ASN A 76 13.76 -9.36 -10.75
C ASN A 76 12.79 -8.74 -9.73
N MET A 77 11.87 -7.91 -10.20
CA MET A 77 10.61 -7.64 -9.52
C MET A 77 9.55 -8.60 -10.02
N ARG A 78 8.78 -9.21 -9.12
CA ARG A 78 7.81 -10.26 -9.42
C ARG A 78 6.41 -9.87 -9.01
N ASP A 79 5.41 -10.49 -9.61
CA ASP A 79 3.99 -10.26 -9.30
C ASP A 79 3.53 -10.92 -7.99
N GLN A 80 4.32 -11.88 -7.46
CA GLN A 80 4.10 -12.54 -6.17
C GLN A 80 5.44 -12.77 -5.44
N PRO A 81 5.44 -12.91 -4.09
CA PRO A 81 6.64 -13.14 -3.29
C PRO A 81 7.15 -14.60 -3.43
N SER A 82 7.48 -14.99 -4.64
CA SER A 82 7.96 -16.33 -4.98
C SER A 82 8.98 -16.27 -6.11
N ARG A 83 9.96 -17.17 -6.09
CA ARG A 83 10.94 -17.30 -7.18
C ARG A 83 10.35 -17.85 -8.47
N ASP A 84 9.23 -18.55 -8.38
CA ASP A 84 8.52 -19.15 -9.52
C ASP A 84 7.47 -18.21 -10.13
N ALA A 85 7.21 -17.07 -9.46
CA ALA A 85 6.27 -16.06 -9.93
C ALA A 85 6.79 -15.35 -11.19
N SER A 86 5.87 -14.76 -11.98
CA SER A 86 6.21 -14.03 -13.20
C SER A 86 6.99 -12.76 -12.89
N ALA A 87 8.01 -12.46 -13.69
CA ALA A 87 8.75 -11.21 -13.56
C ALA A 87 7.94 -10.05 -14.15
N VAL A 88 7.72 -9.02 -13.34
CA VAL A 88 7.21 -7.71 -13.77
C VAL A 88 8.27 -7.01 -14.61
N GLY A 89 9.52 -7.07 -14.18
CA GLY A 89 10.67 -6.51 -14.86
C GLY A 89 11.97 -6.89 -14.16
N GLN A 90 13.08 -6.44 -14.74
CA GLN A 90 14.43 -6.61 -14.20
C GLN A 90 15.07 -5.22 -14.04
N PHE A 91 15.51 -4.91 -12.81
CA PHE A 91 15.94 -3.57 -12.43
C PHE A 91 17.42 -3.52 -12.09
N TYR A 92 18.09 -2.45 -12.51
CA TYR A 92 19.49 -2.22 -12.26
C TYR A 92 19.76 -1.86 -10.80
N THR A 93 20.95 -2.15 -10.30
CA THR A 93 21.46 -1.60 -9.04
C THR A 93 21.40 -0.07 -9.07
N GLY A 94 20.94 0.56 -7.99
CA GLY A 94 20.70 2.01 -7.93
C GLY A 94 19.28 2.43 -8.28
N THR A 95 18.42 1.52 -8.79
CA THR A 95 17.01 1.85 -9.02
C THR A 95 16.31 2.20 -7.70
N PRO A 96 15.71 3.39 -7.57
CA PRO A 96 15.00 3.78 -6.37
C PRO A 96 13.70 2.97 -6.22
N VAL A 97 13.44 2.50 -5.00
CA VAL A 97 12.24 1.75 -4.64
C VAL A 97 11.69 2.24 -3.31
N GLU A 98 10.39 2.10 -3.10
CA GLU A 98 9.75 2.25 -1.81
C GLU A 98 9.32 0.87 -1.29
N ILE A 99 9.79 0.50 -0.11
CA ILE A 99 9.35 -0.71 0.59
C ILE A 99 8.02 -0.37 1.27
N VAL A 100 6.95 -1.01 0.80
CA VAL A 100 5.58 -0.78 1.28
C VAL A 100 5.24 -1.70 2.45
N ALA A 101 5.71 -2.95 2.39
CA ALA A 101 5.48 -3.94 3.43
C ALA A 101 6.51 -5.07 3.38
N ASP A 102 6.73 -5.72 4.52
CA ASP A 102 7.37 -7.04 4.57
C ASP A 102 6.35 -8.09 4.11
N ALA A 103 6.70 -8.86 3.08
CA ALA A 103 5.86 -9.91 2.52
C ALA A 103 6.19 -11.30 3.10
N GLY A 104 7.11 -11.38 4.07
CA GLY A 104 7.58 -12.63 4.67
C GLY A 104 8.58 -13.38 3.79
N ASP A 105 9.20 -14.42 4.35
CA ASP A 105 10.13 -15.33 3.66
C ASP A 105 11.28 -14.63 2.90
N GLY A 106 11.68 -13.43 3.38
CA GLY A 106 12.75 -12.61 2.78
C GLY A 106 12.32 -11.86 1.52
N TRP A 107 11.02 -11.59 1.36
CA TRP A 107 10.46 -10.77 0.31
C TRP A 107 9.90 -9.46 0.87
N SER A 108 10.06 -8.39 0.12
CA SER A 108 9.45 -7.09 0.37
C SER A 108 8.48 -6.76 -0.76
N GLN A 109 7.31 -6.25 -0.39
CA GLN A 109 6.44 -5.57 -1.34
C GLN A 109 7.02 -4.18 -1.61
N VAL A 110 7.23 -3.88 -2.88
CA VAL A 110 7.87 -2.63 -3.30
C VAL A 110 7.08 -1.90 -4.36
N THR A 111 7.29 -0.58 -4.41
CA THR A 111 6.80 0.28 -5.49
C THR A 111 7.98 1.03 -6.09
N ILE A 112 8.01 1.16 -7.40
CA ILE A 112 8.96 1.96 -8.16
C ILE A 112 8.21 3.09 -8.86
N GLY A 113 8.70 4.32 -8.68
CA GLY A 113 8.07 5.50 -9.24
C GLY A 113 6.87 5.98 -8.44
N GLY A 114 6.23 7.00 -8.97
CA GLY A 114 5.10 7.71 -8.36
C GLY A 114 4.37 8.50 -9.44
N GLY A 115 3.93 9.72 -9.11
CA GLY A 115 3.28 10.59 -10.10
C GLY A 115 2.05 9.94 -10.74
N VAL A 116 2.00 9.94 -12.07
CA VAL A 116 0.86 9.40 -12.83
C VAL A 116 0.97 7.89 -13.07
N ASN A 117 2.17 7.30 -12.94
CA ASN A 117 2.38 5.87 -13.15
C ASN A 117 3.49 5.31 -12.26
N SER A 118 3.21 4.19 -11.63
CA SER A 118 4.14 3.45 -10.77
C SER A 118 4.04 1.95 -11.03
N LEU A 119 5.10 1.23 -10.68
CA LEU A 119 5.15 -0.23 -10.74
C LEU A 119 5.11 -0.78 -9.31
N SER A 120 4.27 -1.78 -9.07
CA SER A 120 4.23 -2.49 -7.80
C SER A 120 4.53 -3.97 -8.01
N GLY A 121 5.20 -4.57 -7.02
CA GLY A 121 5.55 -5.98 -7.06
C GLY A 121 6.35 -6.38 -5.84
N TYR A 122 7.09 -7.49 -5.97
CA TYR A 122 7.86 -8.10 -4.89
C TYR A 122 9.32 -8.27 -5.30
N MET A 123 10.23 -7.87 -4.40
CA MET A 123 11.67 -8.08 -4.53
C MET A 123 12.21 -8.80 -3.31
N MET A 124 13.30 -9.55 -3.47
CA MET A 124 13.96 -10.17 -2.31
C MET A 124 14.62 -9.09 -1.46
N THR A 125 14.25 -9.00 -0.19
CA THR A 125 14.67 -7.98 0.78
C THR A 125 16.20 -7.83 0.86
N ARG A 126 16.95 -8.93 0.81
CA ARG A 126 18.42 -8.92 0.88
C ARG A 126 19.13 -8.17 -0.26
N TYR A 127 18.39 -7.83 -1.32
CA TYR A 127 18.92 -7.06 -2.46
C TYR A 127 18.38 -5.63 -2.47
N LEU A 128 17.87 -5.16 -1.36
CA LEU A 128 17.43 -3.78 -1.16
C LEU A 128 18.33 -3.14 -0.10
N ALA A 129 18.80 -1.95 -0.37
CA ALA A 129 19.62 -1.16 0.54
C ALA A 129 18.89 0.14 0.91
N GLU A 130 18.78 0.41 2.21
CA GLU A 130 18.18 1.65 2.73
C GLU A 130 19.13 2.84 2.58
N ASP A 131 20.43 2.60 2.66
CA ASP A 131 21.46 3.62 2.41
C ASP A 131 21.86 3.63 0.94
N ALA A 132 21.23 4.49 0.17
CA ALA A 132 21.53 4.66 -1.24
C ALA A 132 22.98 5.16 -1.50
N SER A 133 23.59 5.87 -0.54
CA SER A 133 24.94 6.42 -0.70
C SER A 133 26.01 5.33 -0.69
N ALA A 134 25.72 4.18 -0.12
CA ALA A 134 26.60 3.01 -0.09
C ALA A 134 26.49 2.14 -1.35
N VAL A 135 25.57 2.46 -2.27
CA VAL A 135 25.28 1.66 -3.47
C VAL A 135 25.79 2.39 -4.70
N GLN A 136 26.59 1.71 -5.52
CA GLN A 136 27.00 2.24 -6.82
C GLN A 136 25.80 2.24 -7.78
N ASP A 137 25.43 3.40 -8.29
CA ASP A 137 24.36 3.53 -9.28
C ASP A 137 24.79 2.94 -10.63
N MET A 138 24.04 1.94 -11.10
CA MET A 138 24.24 1.25 -12.38
C MET A 138 23.07 1.51 -13.36
N THR A 139 22.17 2.43 -13.03
CA THR A 139 21.15 2.90 -13.98
C THR A 139 21.83 3.59 -15.14
N LYS A 140 21.15 3.72 -16.26
CA LYS A 140 21.76 4.23 -17.50
C LYS A 140 21.07 5.51 -17.93
N GLU A 141 21.87 6.54 -18.23
CA GLU A 141 21.36 7.69 -18.97
C GLU A 141 21.44 7.38 -20.47
N MET A 142 20.32 7.51 -21.16
CA MET A 142 20.19 7.24 -22.59
C MET A 142 19.45 8.38 -23.27
N GLN A 143 19.71 8.61 -24.55
CA GLN A 143 18.96 9.60 -25.33
C GLN A 143 17.79 8.96 -26.04
N VAL A 144 16.66 9.66 -26.06
CA VAL A 144 15.49 9.29 -26.84
C VAL A 144 15.79 9.43 -28.32
N VAL A 145 15.53 8.37 -29.07
CA VAL A 145 15.69 8.33 -30.52
C VAL A 145 14.39 7.87 -31.17
N SER A 146 14.18 8.27 -32.44
CA SER A 146 13.04 7.80 -33.21
C SER A 146 13.46 6.91 -34.36
N PRO A 147 13.13 5.64 -34.36
CA PRO A 147 13.42 4.76 -35.50
C PRO A 147 12.58 5.10 -36.75
N TYR A 148 11.52 5.91 -36.57
CA TYR A 148 10.60 6.28 -37.66
C TYR A 148 10.77 7.73 -38.14
N GLY A 149 11.75 8.48 -37.63
CA GLY A 149 12.00 9.87 -37.97
C GLY A 149 10.96 10.87 -37.43
N THR A 150 10.20 10.48 -36.40
CA THR A 150 9.30 11.40 -35.69
C THR A 150 10.10 12.32 -34.77
N GLN A 151 9.54 13.47 -34.40
CA GLN A 151 10.18 14.39 -33.45
C GLN A 151 10.00 13.96 -31.99
N SER A 152 9.06 13.09 -31.71
CA SER A 152 8.76 12.58 -30.37
C SER A 152 8.35 11.11 -30.41
N VAL A 153 8.50 10.43 -29.28
CA VAL A 153 8.07 9.04 -29.06
C VAL A 153 7.12 8.96 -27.88
N VAL A 154 6.28 7.93 -27.87
CA VAL A 154 5.33 7.68 -26.80
C VAL A 154 6.03 6.91 -25.68
N VAL A 155 6.07 7.48 -24.48
CA VAL A 155 6.42 6.76 -23.26
C VAL A 155 5.17 6.05 -22.75
N ARG A 156 5.17 4.72 -22.78
CA ARG A 156 4.00 3.86 -22.52
C ARG A 156 3.88 3.54 -21.02
N ASN A 157 2.69 3.22 -20.56
CA ASN A 157 2.46 2.77 -19.18
C ASN A 157 2.87 1.32 -18.94
N THR A 158 2.96 0.50 -19.98
CA THR A 158 3.33 -0.91 -19.91
C THR A 158 4.35 -1.27 -21.00
N PRO A 159 5.18 -2.31 -20.78
CA PRO A 159 6.14 -2.81 -21.76
C PRO A 159 5.42 -3.62 -22.85
N SER A 160 4.66 -2.94 -23.68
CA SER A 160 3.86 -3.51 -24.76
C SER A 160 3.69 -2.49 -25.88
N ASN A 161 3.15 -2.93 -27.01
CA ASN A 161 2.78 -2.05 -28.12
C ASN A 161 1.45 -1.28 -27.86
N SER A 162 0.96 -1.24 -26.62
CA SER A 162 -0.18 -0.41 -26.22
C SER A 162 0.12 1.07 -26.46
N TYR A 163 -0.92 1.83 -26.85
CA TYR A 163 -0.85 3.28 -27.02
C TYR A 163 -1.17 4.06 -25.72
N ASP A 164 -1.31 3.35 -24.59
CA ASP A 164 -1.56 4.02 -23.31
C ASP A 164 -0.31 4.79 -22.89
N ALA A 165 -0.33 6.09 -23.14
CA ALA A 165 0.78 6.99 -22.88
C ALA A 165 0.81 7.44 -21.42
N VAL A 166 2.01 7.42 -20.84
CA VAL A 166 2.32 8.13 -19.58
C VAL A 166 2.79 9.55 -19.93
N ALA A 167 3.62 9.66 -20.98
CA ALA A 167 4.19 10.92 -21.45
C ALA A 167 4.53 10.85 -22.94
N MET A 168 4.91 12.00 -23.50
CA MET A 168 5.63 12.12 -24.76
C MET A 168 7.05 12.57 -24.43
N ALA A 169 8.04 11.94 -25.06
CA ALA A 169 9.43 12.35 -24.99
C ALA A 169 9.90 12.85 -26.34
N GLU A 170 10.65 13.95 -26.37
CA GLU A 170 11.23 14.48 -27.60
C GLU A 170 12.52 13.73 -27.97
N VAL A 171 12.79 13.64 -29.24
CA VAL A 171 14.06 13.05 -29.73
C VAL A 171 15.21 13.93 -29.27
N GLY A 172 16.17 13.31 -28.59
CA GLY A 172 17.31 13.99 -27.97
C GLY A 172 17.17 14.21 -26.47
N ASP A 173 15.95 14.01 -25.91
CA ASP A 173 15.79 14.04 -24.45
C ASP A 173 16.62 12.96 -23.77
N GLU A 174 17.18 13.29 -22.60
CA GLU A 174 17.84 12.32 -21.74
C GLU A 174 16.82 11.62 -20.83
N VAL A 175 16.87 10.29 -20.78
CA VAL A 175 16.02 9.47 -19.93
C VAL A 175 16.85 8.53 -19.08
N ARG A 176 16.46 8.38 -17.82
CA ARG A 176 17.11 7.44 -16.91
C ARG A 176 16.47 6.06 -17.03
N VAL A 177 17.21 5.14 -17.62
CA VAL A 177 16.81 3.73 -17.75
C VAL A 177 17.10 3.00 -16.45
N ILE A 178 16.06 2.55 -15.78
CA ILE A 178 16.13 1.88 -14.46
C ILE A 178 15.97 0.36 -14.54
N GLY A 179 15.50 -0.17 -15.68
CA GLY A 179 15.26 -1.60 -15.82
C GLY A 179 14.85 -1.99 -17.23
N THR A 180 14.54 -3.28 -17.42
CA THR A 180 14.16 -3.86 -18.72
C THR A 180 13.07 -4.92 -18.57
N LYS A 181 12.27 -5.10 -19.64
CA LYS A 181 11.41 -6.26 -19.82
C LYS A 181 11.23 -6.58 -21.31
N GLY A 182 11.81 -7.71 -21.75
CA GLY A 182 11.84 -8.04 -23.17
C GLY A 182 12.52 -6.94 -23.98
N ASP A 183 11.85 -6.44 -25.01
CA ASP A 183 12.33 -5.38 -25.90
C ASP A 183 11.97 -3.98 -25.42
N TYR A 184 11.76 -3.79 -24.11
CA TYR A 184 11.42 -2.51 -23.51
C TYR A 184 12.37 -2.15 -22.37
N TYR A 185 12.68 -0.86 -22.30
CA TYR A 185 13.28 -0.21 -21.16
C TYR A 185 12.21 0.34 -20.22
N TYR A 186 12.40 0.18 -18.92
CA TYR A 186 11.72 1.00 -17.91
C TYR A 186 12.52 2.28 -17.71
N VAL A 187 11.86 3.41 -17.86
CA VAL A 187 12.47 4.75 -17.69
C VAL A 187 11.83 5.49 -16.54
N LEU A 188 12.64 6.19 -15.76
CA LEU A 188 12.18 7.09 -14.71
C LEU A 188 12.11 8.50 -15.29
N LEU A 189 10.93 9.10 -15.25
CA LEU A 189 10.67 10.45 -15.74
C LEU A 189 10.96 11.50 -14.67
N SER A 190 11.10 12.76 -15.07
CA SER A 190 11.43 13.87 -14.17
C SER A 190 10.37 14.15 -13.10
N ASP A 191 9.11 13.78 -13.34
CA ASP A 191 8.00 13.87 -12.38
C ASP A 191 7.95 12.68 -11.39
N GLY A 192 8.88 11.74 -11.50
CA GLY A 192 8.95 10.52 -10.71
C GLY A 192 8.08 9.39 -11.24
N SER A 193 7.36 9.57 -12.34
CA SER A 193 6.60 8.48 -12.98
C SER A 193 7.53 7.47 -13.65
N VAL A 194 7.09 6.23 -13.75
CA VAL A 194 7.77 5.19 -14.53
C VAL A 194 7.04 4.97 -15.84
N GLY A 195 7.77 4.95 -16.93
CA GLY A 195 7.25 4.62 -18.24
C GLY A 195 8.05 3.55 -18.95
N CYS A 196 7.64 3.20 -20.15
CA CYS A 196 8.29 2.21 -21.00
C CYS A 196 8.59 2.79 -22.37
N LEU A 197 9.84 2.63 -22.82
CA LEU A 197 10.27 2.87 -24.20
C LEU A 197 10.70 1.54 -24.84
N SER A 198 10.46 1.37 -26.14
CA SER A 198 11.09 0.28 -26.89
C SER A 198 12.59 0.44 -26.87
N THR A 199 13.35 -0.66 -26.88
CA THR A 199 14.82 -0.62 -26.96
C THR A 199 15.33 0.05 -28.23
N SER A 200 14.50 0.21 -29.26
CA SER A 200 14.79 0.98 -30.47
C SER A 200 14.54 2.48 -30.33
N GLU A 201 13.91 2.92 -29.24
CA GLU A 201 13.52 4.32 -28.98
C GLU A 201 14.45 5.03 -27.98
N ALA A 202 15.48 4.34 -27.47
CA ALA A 202 16.52 4.92 -26.62
C ALA A 202 17.90 4.32 -26.92
N ASN A 203 18.95 5.18 -26.90
CA ASN A 203 20.32 4.82 -27.28
C ASN A 203 21.35 5.51 -26.37
#